data_f0ebeccf0b2977bb795e34cff1da42ae
#
_entry.id   f0ebeccf0b2977bb795e34cff1da42ae
#
_cell.length_a   1.000
_cell.length_b   1.000
_cell.length_c   1.000
_cell.angle_alpha   90.00
_cell.angle_beta   90.00
_cell.angle_gamma   90.00
#
_symmetry.space_group_name_H-M   'P 1'
#
loop_
_entity.id
_entity.type
_entity.pdbx_description
1 polymer ?
#
loop_
_entity_poly.entity_id
_entity_poly.type
_entity_poly.pdbx_seq_one_letter_code
_entity_poly.pdbx_strand_id
1 'polypeptide(L)'
;MTAPLSTDEATALLSSILMDPQWSVDSIADLPKDDPFGKLCYDLAEIRAHVQALSKGDLSRGSKARGFVAGSLKATEANLRHLTWQMERVAQGDYSQSVSFMGDFSKAFNKMSREMHSKAEELSRLLERYRMSTDEDILTGLLNRRTFFKLAMSE
;
A
#
# COMPACT_ATOMS: atom_id res chain seq x y z
N MET A 1 19.47 -40.69 -10.36
CA MET A 1 19.36 -40.65 -8.88
C MET A 1 20.54 -39.81 -8.39
N THR A 2 20.31 -38.57 -7.98
CA THR A 2 21.34 -37.75 -7.33
C THR A 2 21.61 -38.31 -5.95
N ALA A 3 22.90 -38.42 -5.57
CA ALA A 3 23.27 -38.86 -4.22
C ALA A 3 22.65 -37.91 -3.17
N PRO A 4 22.27 -38.41 -1.99
CA PRO A 4 21.76 -37.55 -0.94
C PRO A 4 22.86 -36.55 -0.53
N LEU A 5 22.50 -35.30 -0.41
CA LEU A 5 23.38 -34.22 0.07
C LEU A 5 23.86 -34.56 1.50
N SER A 6 25.13 -34.32 1.78
CA SER A 6 25.65 -34.38 3.15
C SER A 6 24.99 -33.29 4.02
N THR A 7 25.00 -33.45 5.33
CA THR A 7 24.44 -32.46 6.27
C THR A 7 25.10 -31.08 6.10
N ASP A 8 26.42 -31.08 5.83
CA ASP A 8 27.17 -29.83 5.64
C ASP A 8 26.78 -29.12 4.33
N GLU A 9 26.61 -29.85 3.23
CA GLU A 9 26.16 -29.33 1.95
C GLU A 9 24.72 -28.78 2.06
N ALA A 10 23.83 -29.51 2.73
CA ALA A 10 22.46 -29.07 2.97
C ALA A 10 22.42 -27.78 3.79
N THR A 11 23.23 -27.69 4.84
CA THR A 11 23.33 -26.50 5.70
C THR A 11 23.91 -25.32 4.92
N ALA A 12 24.96 -25.52 4.14
CA ALA A 12 25.56 -24.50 3.29
C ALA A 12 24.55 -23.94 2.26
N LEU A 13 23.78 -24.85 1.64
CA LEU A 13 22.76 -24.45 0.67
C LEU A 13 21.63 -23.60 1.31
N LEU A 14 21.10 -24.04 2.45
CA LEU A 14 20.07 -23.26 3.18
C LEU A 14 20.61 -21.90 3.62
N SER A 15 21.85 -21.85 4.11
CA SER A 15 22.51 -20.60 4.47
C SER A 15 22.66 -19.67 3.27
N SER A 16 23.05 -20.18 2.10
CA SER A 16 23.17 -19.38 0.88
C SER A 16 21.83 -18.82 0.42
N ILE A 17 20.74 -19.60 0.47
CA ILE A 17 19.39 -19.13 0.14
C ILE A 17 19.00 -17.95 1.04
N LEU A 18 19.33 -17.98 2.31
CA LEU A 18 18.89 -16.96 3.28
C LEU A 18 19.80 -15.74 3.34
N MET A 19 21.12 -15.90 3.17
CA MET A 19 22.10 -14.88 3.50
C MET A 19 22.86 -14.31 2.30
N ASP A 20 23.01 -15.05 1.20
CA ASP A 20 23.76 -14.57 0.05
C ASP A 20 22.92 -13.61 -0.80
N PRO A 21 23.30 -12.32 -0.92
CA PRO A 21 22.56 -11.33 -1.73
C PRO A 21 22.53 -11.68 -3.23
N GLN A 22 23.54 -12.41 -3.72
CA GLN A 22 23.68 -12.78 -5.14
C GLN A 22 23.14 -14.17 -5.47
N TRP A 23 22.55 -14.86 -4.49
CA TRP A 23 21.99 -16.19 -4.70
C TRP A 23 20.92 -16.20 -5.81
N SER A 24 20.98 -17.20 -6.68
CA SER A 24 20.00 -17.43 -7.76
C SER A 24 19.24 -18.74 -7.52
N VAL A 25 17.99 -18.79 -7.98
CA VAL A 25 17.15 -19.99 -7.97
C VAL A 25 17.72 -21.12 -8.81
N ASP A 26 18.61 -20.83 -9.75
CA ASP A 26 19.29 -21.83 -10.57
C ASP A 26 20.18 -22.76 -9.71
N SER A 27 20.65 -22.28 -8.55
CA SER A 27 21.43 -23.08 -7.60
C SER A 27 20.68 -24.29 -7.00
N ILE A 28 19.37 -24.32 -7.12
CA ILE A 28 18.51 -25.42 -6.66
C ILE A 28 17.75 -26.11 -7.79
N ALA A 29 18.04 -25.76 -9.05
CA ALA A 29 17.31 -26.29 -10.21
C ALA A 29 17.34 -27.80 -10.32
N ASP A 30 18.43 -28.42 -9.90
CA ASP A 30 18.66 -29.88 -9.94
C ASP A 30 18.06 -30.64 -8.74
N LEU A 31 17.53 -29.92 -7.74
CA LEU A 31 16.91 -30.56 -6.57
C LEU A 31 15.54 -31.16 -6.93
N PRO A 32 15.28 -32.42 -6.49
CA PRO A 32 13.97 -33.03 -6.69
C PRO A 32 12.88 -32.23 -5.96
N LYS A 33 11.84 -31.82 -6.69
CA LYS A 33 10.74 -31.07 -6.11
C LYS A 33 9.81 -31.87 -5.19
N ASP A 34 9.86 -33.19 -5.34
CA ASP A 34 9.04 -34.11 -4.54
C ASP A 34 9.76 -34.56 -3.26
N ASP A 35 11.07 -34.31 -3.16
CA ASP A 35 11.83 -34.55 -1.95
C ASP A 35 11.56 -33.53 -0.88
N PRO A 36 11.41 -33.87 0.42
CA PRO A 36 11.14 -32.95 1.50
C PRO A 36 12.15 -31.80 1.60
N PHE A 37 13.45 -32.08 1.41
CA PHE A 37 14.50 -31.07 1.45
C PHE A 37 14.45 -30.15 0.22
N GLY A 38 14.28 -30.69 -0.97
CA GLY A 38 14.10 -29.93 -2.19
C GLY A 38 12.90 -28.98 -2.08
N LYS A 39 11.77 -29.50 -1.59
CA LYS A 39 10.57 -28.71 -1.35
C LYS A 39 10.83 -27.53 -0.38
N LEU A 40 11.55 -27.78 0.73
CA LEU A 40 11.93 -26.74 1.68
C LEU A 40 12.78 -25.66 1.01
N CYS A 41 13.77 -26.03 0.18
CA CYS A 41 14.60 -25.09 -0.55
C CYS A 41 13.77 -24.21 -1.52
N TYR A 42 12.84 -24.81 -2.26
CA TYR A 42 11.94 -24.06 -3.14
C TYR A 42 10.99 -23.13 -2.38
N ASP A 43 10.43 -23.57 -1.25
CA ASP A 43 9.57 -22.73 -0.41
C ASP A 43 10.36 -21.54 0.17
N LEU A 44 11.60 -21.75 0.61
CA LEU A 44 12.49 -20.67 1.07
C LEU A 44 12.85 -19.70 -0.04
N ALA A 45 13.15 -20.18 -1.24
CA ALA A 45 13.41 -19.35 -2.41
C ALA A 45 12.19 -18.46 -2.76
N GLU A 46 10.99 -19.02 -2.73
CA GLU A 46 9.75 -18.28 -2.95
C GLU A 46 9.49 -17.24 -1.85
N ILE A 47 9.72 -17.58 -0.58
CA ILE A 47 9.60 -16.65 0.55
C ILE A 47 10.60 -15.50 0.38
N ARG A 48 11.86 -15.81 0.06
CA ARG A 48 12.91 -14.80 -0.20
C ARG A 48 12.49 -13.85 -1.32
N ALA A 49 12.04 -14.37 -2.44
CA ALA A 49 11.61 -13.57 -3.58
C ALA A 49 10.40 -12.68 -3.23
N HIS A 50 9.48 -13.18 -2.39
CA HIS A 50 8.34 -12.39 -1.89
C HIS A 50 8.79 -11.27 -0.96
N VAL A 51 9.70 -11.53 -0.01
CA VAL A 51 10.29 -10.51 0.86
C VAL A 51 11.00 -9.42 0.04
N GLN A 52 11.75 -9.81 -0.98
CA GLN A 52 12.42 -8.85 -1.87
C GLN A 52 11.42 -7.98 -2.66
N ALA A 53 10.31 -8.53 -3.13
CA ALA A 53 9.25 -7.77 -3.78
C ALA A 53 8.63 -6.76 -2.82
N LEU A 54 8.25 -7.22 -1.60
CA LEU A 54 7.70 -6.34 -0.57
C LEU A 54 8.66 -5.22 -0.17
N SER A 55 9.96 -5.51 -0.05
CA SER A 55 10.97 -4.49 0.29
C SER A 55 11.15 -3.42 -0.78
N LYS A 56 10.78 -3.71 -2.02
CA LYS A 56 10.76 -2.77 -3.15
C LYS A 56 9.41 -2.08 -3.34
N GLY A 57 8.42 -2.39 -2.48
CA GLY A 57 7.05 -1.88 -2.61
C GLY A 57 6.23 -2.57 -3.69
N ASP A 58 6.71 -3.66 -4.28
CA ASP A 58 5.94 -4.45 -5.25
C ASP A 58 4.95 -5.36 -4.50
N LEU A 59 3.70 -4.96 -4.48
CA LEU A 59 2.59 -5.69 -3.87
C LEU A 59 1.84 -6.57 -4.89
N SER A 60 2.33 -6.70 -6.12
CA SER A 60 1.68 -7.50 -7.16
C SER A 60 2.14 -8.95 -7.17
N ARG A 61 3.32 -9.23 -6.60
CA ARG A 61 3.93 -10.55 -6.61
C ARG A 61 3.30 -11.44 -5.54
N GLY A 62 2.46 -12.38 -5.93
CA GLY A 62 2.02 -13.46 -5.05
C GLY A 62 3.14 -14.48 -4.80
N SER A 63 3.07 -15.26 -3.71
CA SER A 63 3.94 -16.38 -3.41
C SER A 63 3.16 -17.69 -3.44
N LYS A 64 3.77 -18.76 -3.98
CA LYS A 64 3.22 -20.12 -3.97
C LYS A 64 3.61 -20.91 -2.71
N ALA A 65 4.58 -20.42 -1.94
CA ALA A 65 5.02 -21.05 -0.70
C ALA A 65 3.88 -21.20 0.31
N ARG A 66 3.96 -22.24 1.13
CA ARG A 66 2.97 -22.58 2.16
C ARG A 66 3.59 -22.53 3.55
N GLY A 67 2.75 -22.60 4.58
CA GLY A 67 3.17 -22.60 5.97
C GLY A 67 3.06 -21.23 6.64
N PHE A 68 3.45 -21.17 7.91
CA PHE A 68 3.24 -20.01 8.78
C PHE A 68 3.91 -18.73 8.25
N VAL A 69 5.19 -18.82 7.88
CA VAL A 69 5.96 -17.64 7.42
C VAL A 69 5.38 -17.09 6.11
N ALA A 70 5.14 -17.96 5.13
CA ALA A 70 4.55 -17.58 3.87
C ALA A 70 3.13 -16.99 4.04
N GLY A 71 2.33 -17.55 4.94
CA GLY A 71 0.99 -17.05 5.30
C GLY A 71 1.06 -15.67 5.93
N SER A 72 1.98 -15.44 6.85
CA SER A 72 2.19 -14.14 7.50
C SER A 72 2.62 -13.05 6.50
N LEU A 73 3.50 -13.38 5.55
CA LEU A 73 3.91 -12.47 4.50
C LEU A 73 2.76 -12.12 3.56
N LYS A 74 1.95 -13.09 3.16
CA LYS A 74 0.74 -12.86 2.35
C LYS A 74 -0.27 -11.97 3.07
N ALA A 75 -0.46 -12.17 4.36
CA ALA A 75 -1.31 -11.31 5.17
C ALA A 75 -0.77 -9.87 5.23
N THR A 76 0.54 -9.71 5.41
CA THR A 76 1.20 -8.39 5.39
C THR A 76 1.04 -7.71 4.02
N GLU A 77 1.26 -8.42 2.92
CA GLU A 77 1.02 -7.91 1.56
C GLU A 77 -0.42 -7.46 1.36
N ALA A 78 -1.39 -8.28 1.75
CA ALA A 78 -2.81 -7.95 1.64
C ALA A 78 -3.17 -6.70 2.45
N ASN A 79 -2.63 -6.57 3.67
CA ASN A 79 -2.81 -5.40 4.51
C ASN A 79 -2.22 -4.13 3.87
N LEU A 80 -1.01 -4.20 3.31
CA LEU A 80 -0.38 -3.08 2.61
C LEU A 80 -1.16 -2.68 1.36
N ARG A 81 -1.65 -3.65 0.58
CA ARG A 81 -2.48 -3.38 -0.60
C ARG A 81 -3.80 -2.70 -0.22
N HIS A 82 -4.45 -3.16 0.84
CA HIS A 82 -5.66 -2.54 1.36
C HIS A 82 -5.39 -1.10 1.86
N LEU A 83 -4.28 -0.89 2.57
CA LEU A 83 -3.87 0.45 3.01
C LEU A 83 -3.64 1.39 1.81
N THR A 84 -2.95 0.92 0.77
CA THR A 84 -2.72 1.69 -0.47
C THR A 84 -4.05 2.10 -1.09
N TRP A 85 -5.00 1.17 -1.22
CA TRP A 85 -6.34 1.47 -1.74
C TRP A 85 -7.06 2.54 -0.90
N GLN A 86 -7.00 2.45 0.44
CA GLN A 86 -7.61 3.45 1.31
C GLN A 86 -6.94 4.83 1.18
N MET A 87 -5.61 4.86 1.01
CA MET A 87 -4.88 6.10 0.73
C MET A 87 -5.33 6.76 -0.58
N GLU A 88 -5.51 5.97 -1.63
CA GLU A 88 -6.03 6.45 -2.92
C GLU A 88 -7.44 7.03 -2.79
N ARG A 89 -8.32 6.40 -1.99
CA ARG A 89 -9.66 6.93 -1.70
C ARG A 89 -9.60 8.27 -0.99
N VAL A 90 -8.77 8.40 0.04
CA VAL A 90 -8.56 9.68 0.75
C VAL A 90 -8.00 10.75 -0.20
N ALA A 91 -7.07 10.39 -1.08
CA ALA A 91 -6.53 11.32 -2.09
C ALA A 91 -7.60 11.81 -3.10
N GLN A 92 -8.65 11.01 -3.34
CA GLN A 92 -9.81 11.37 -4.16
C GLN A 92 -10.89 12.17 -3.39
N GLY A 93 -10.63 12.51 -2.12
CA GLY A 93 -11.54 13.27 -1.27
C GLY A 93 -12.50 12.42 -0.43
N ASP A 94 -12.40 11.09 -0.46
CA ASP A 94 -13.19 10.22 0.40
C ASP A 94 -12.51 10.05 1.76
N TYR A 95 -12.75 11.01 2.64
CA TYR A 95 -12.18 11.01 4.00
C TYR A 95 -12.91 10.09 4.99
N SER A 96 -13.93 9.34 4.56
CA SER A 96 -14.65 8.37 5.42
C SER A 96 -13.83 7.12 5.71
N GLN A 97 -12.70 6.93 5.00
CA GLN A 97 -11.84 5.76 5.13
C GLN A 97 -11.16 5.69 6.49
N SER A 98 -11.17 4.51 7.10
CA SER A 98 -10.47 4.25 8.36
C SER A 98 -9.77 2.89 8.34
N VAL A 99 -8.62 2.80 8.99
CA VAL A 99 -7.78 1.60 9.10
C VAL A 99 -7.76 1.13 10.55
N SER A 100 -7.89 -0.19 10.79
CA SER A 100 -7.89 -0.76 12.16
C SER A 100 -6.90 -1.91 12.36
N PHE A 101 -6.19 -2.34 11.30
CA PHE A 101 -5.48 -3.62 11.29
C PHE A 101 -3.94 -3.51 11.30
N MET A 102 -3.37 -2.30 11.31
CA MET A 102 -1.92 -2.07 11.24
C MET A 102 -1.34 -1.29 12.42
N GLY A 103 -1.91 -1.42 13.61
CA GLY A 103 -1.37 -0.85 14.84
C GLY A 103 -1.13 0.67 14.72
N ASP A 104 0.11 1.11 14.90
CA ASP A 104 0.46 2.54 14.88
C ASP A 104 0.28 3.20 13.50
N PHE A 105 0.44 2.45 12.42
CA PHE A 105 0.07 2.93 11.08
C PHE A 105 -1.39 3.32 10.99
N SER A 106 -2.29 2.51 11.56
CA SER A 106 -3.72 2.82 11.58
C SER A 106 -4.00 4.13 12.31
N LYS A 107 -3.35 4.35 13.46
CA LYS A 107 -3.50 5.59 14.25
C LYS A 107 -3.03 6.81 13.44
N ALA A 108 -1.85 6.72 12.83
CA ALA A 108 -1.27 7.80 12.03
C ALA A 108 -2.13 8.11 10.79
N PHE A 109 -2.55 7.09 10.05
CA PHE A 109 -3.43 7.23 8.89
C PHE A 109 -4.76 7.89 9.26
N ASN A 110 -5.44 7.38 10.29
CA ASN A 110 -6.73 7.90 10.71
C ASN A 110 -6.64 9.34 11.23
N LYS A 111 -5.53 9.71 11.88
CA LYS A 111 -5.26 11.09 12.26
C LYS A 111 -5.11 11.98 11.03
N MET A 112 -4.27 11.59 10.09
CA MET A 112 -4.03 12.32 8.83
C MET A 112 -5.35 12.52 8.05
N SER A 113 -6.14 11.46 7.88
CA SER A 113 -7.42 11.52 7.15
C SER A 113 -8.38 12.55 7.79
N ARG A 114 -8.51 12.55 9.12
CA ARG A 114 -9.35 13.53 9.84
C ARG A 114 -8.84 14.97 9.69
N GLU A 115 -7.52 15.18 9.76
CA GLU A 115 -6.94 16.51 9.58
C GLU A 115 -7.14 17.02 8.15
N MET A 116 -6.98 16.16 7.13
CA MET A 116 -7.27 16.49 5.73
C MET A 116 -8.74 16.87 5.53
N HIS A 117 -9.67 16.09 6.09
CA HIS A 117 -11.10 16.39 6.04
C HIS A 117 -11.42 17.75 6.65
N SER A 118 -10.92 18.02 7.86
CA SER A 118 -11.11 19.32 8.54
C SER A 118 -10.57 20.49 7.71
N LYS A 119 -9.40 20.33 7.08
CA LYS A 119 -8.81 21.35 6.22
C LYS A 119 -9.62 21.57 4.92
N ALA A 120 -10.13 20.50 4.33
CA ALA A 120 -10.99 20.58 3.15
C ALA A 120 -12.30 21.33 3.45
N GLU A 121 -12.93 21.05 4.61
CA GLU A 121 -14.12 21.79 5.07
C GLU A 121 -13.82 23.26 5.35
N GLU A 122 -12.71 23.56 6.04
CA GLU A 122 -12.29 24.94 6.32
C GLU A 122 -12.10 25.71 5.01
N LEU A 123 -11.42 25.12 4.03
CA LEU A 123 -11.20 25.73 2.72
C LEU A 123 -12.52 25.97 1.98
N SER A 124 -13.42 24.99 1.99
CA SER A 124 -14.75 25.13 1.38
C SER A 124 -15.55 26.30 1.98
N ARG A 125 -15.54 26.43 3.32
CA ARG A 125 -16.21 27.56 4.02
C ARG A 125 -15.55 28.91 3.71
N LEU A 126 -14.22 28.95 3.53
CA LEU A 126 -13.51 30.17 3.15
C LEU A 126 -13.85 30.57 1.71
N LEU A 127 -13.89 29.62 0.78
CA LEU A 127 -14.28 29.87 -0.61
C LEU A 127 -15.72 30.39 -0.71
N GLU A 128 -16.64 29.81 0.06
CA GLU A 128 -18.03 30.26 0.08
C GLU A 128 -18.14 31.68 0.60
N ARG A 129 -17.48 32.01 1.72
CA ARG A 129 -17.42 33.38 2.23
C ARG A 129 -16.81 34.35 1.23
N TYR A 130 -15.76 33.97 0.53
CA TYR A 130 -15.13 34.77 -0.52
C TYR A 130 -16.09 35.00 -1.69
N ARG A 131 -16.83 34.00 -2.14
CA ARG A 131 -17.85 34.12 -3.19
C ARG A 131 -18.93 35.10 -2.77
N MET A 132 -19.52 34.94 -1.57
CA MET A 132 -20.53 35.84 -1.06
C MET A 132 -20.04 37.28 -0.99
N SER A 133 -18.82 37.50 -0.47
CA SER A 133 -18.24 38.85 -0.41
C SER A 133 -17.93 39.47 -1.77
N THR A 134 -17.79 38.66 -2.83
CA THR A 134 -17.51 39.12 -4.20
C THR A 134 -18.79 39.32 -5.00
N ASP A 135 -19.87 38.62 -4.65
CA ASP A 135 -21.15 38.68 -5.38
C ASP A 135 -22.10 39.71 -4.83
N GLU A 136 -21.94 40.11 -3.57
CA GLU A 136 -22.72 41.15 -2.91
C GLU A 136 -21.88 42.41 -2.65
N ASP A 137 -22.52 43.57 -2.75
CA ASP A 137 -21.94 44.86 -2.36
C ASP A 137 -21.92 44.95 -0.84
N ILE A 138 -20.75 45.18 -0.24
CA ILE A 138 -20.50 45.17 1.21
C ILE A 138 -21.33 46.23 1.95
N LEU A 139 -21.72 47.33 1.27
CA LEU A 139 -22.46 48.44 1.89
C LEU A 139 -23.96 48.23 1.81
N THR A 140 -24.46 47.62 0.76
CA THR A 140 -25.91 47.54 0.50
C THR A 140 -26.48 46.14 0.67
N GLY A 141 -25.65 45.09 0.72
CA GLY A 141 -26.09 43.70 0.75
C GLY A 141 -26.77 43.20 -0.54
N LEU A 142 -26.77 44.02 -1.59
CA LEU A 142 -27.34 43.70 -2.89
C LEU A 142 -26.27 43.04 -3.78
N LEU A 143 -26.73 42.32 -4.82
CA LEU A 143 -25.81 41.78 -5.83
C LEU A 143 -24.93 42.92 -6.38
N ASN A 144 -23.61 42.72 -6.39
CA ASN A 144 -22.73 43.70 -7.00
C ASN A 144 -23.03 43.79 -8.51
N ARG A 145 -22.67 44.91 -9.12
CA ARG A 145 -22.95 45.21 -10.52
C ARG A 145 -22.50 44.09 -11.47
N ARG A 146 -21.37 43.46 -11.16
CA ARG A 146 -20.77 42.36 -11.98
C ARG A 146 -21.64 41.11 -11.95
N THR A 147 -22.10 40.69 -10.78
CA THR A 147 -22.93 39.51 -10.58
C THR A 147 -24.33 39.72 -11.12
N PHE A 148 -24.91 40.93 -10.93
CA PHE A 148 -26.19 41.28 -11.53
C PHE A 148 -26.17 41.12 -13.06
N PHE A 149 -25.15 41.68 -13.74
CA PHE A 149 -25.05 41.56 -15.20
C PHE A 149 -24.81 40.12 -15.68
N LYS A 150 -24.03 39.30 -14.93
CA LYS A 150 -23.86 37.88 -15.27
C LYS A 150 -25.18 37.11 -15.24
N LEU A 151 -26.00 37.32 -14.21
CA LEU A 151 -27.31 36.66 -14.09
C LEU A 151 -28.30 37.15 -15.15
N ALA A 152 -28.35 38.47 -15.40
CA ALA A 152 -29.24 39.04 -16.40
C ALA A 152 -28.91 38.66 -17.87
N MET A 153 -27.68 38.19 -18.13
CA MET A 153 -27.26 37.72 -19.46
C MET A 153 -27.34 36.19 -19.63
N SER A 154 -27.67 35.44 -18.57
CA SER A 154 -27.78 33.98 -18.58
C SER A 154 -29.21 33.47 -18.82
N GLU A 155 -30.19 34.34 -18.93
CA GLU A 155 -31.55 34.11 -19.42
C GLU A 155 -31.66 34.41 -20.93
#